data_c8104bbaeaba66419759ef2eeca12f61
#
_entry.id   c8104bbaeaba66419759ef2eeca12f61
#
_cell.length_a   1.000
_cell.length_b   1.000
_cell.length_c   1.000
_cell.angle_alpha   90.00
_cell.angle_beta   90.00
_cell.angle_gamma   90.00
#
_symmetry.space_group_name_H-M   'P 1'
#
loop_
_entity.id
_entity.type
_entity.pdbx_description
1 polymer ?
#
loop_
_entity_poly.entity_id
_entity_poly.type
_entity_poly.pdbx_seq_one_letter_code
_entity_poly.pdbx_strand_id
1 'polypeptide(L)'
;QTIKSTWEKFKFGGQPGSEQLAFYVNLKEIPNNKFGTQSEIYWDDAFFGTQVGAITRGTYTLKIVDPMLFVKSLVPATYLQPNAPVFDFDDMNNAASAQLFNEVVGSLSAAFANYTNDPSKGNRMSKIQADQIGFAQSLSAAVDAGYNWKTDRGLSIEKVAIMAIEYD
;
A
#
# COMPACT_ATOMS: atom_id res chain seq x y z
N GLN A 1 1.01 -9.33 9.90
CA GLN A 1 0.04 -9.99 9.02
C GLN A 1 0.72 -11.11 8.25
N THR A 2 0.21 -12.29 8.38
CA THR A 2 0.74 -13.45 7.67
C THR A 2 -0.07 -13.74 6.43
N ILE A 3 0.56 -14.34 5.44
CA ILE A 3 -0.12 -14.83 4.25
C ILE A 3 -0.67 -16.24 4.55
N LYS A 4 -1.51 -16.38 5.56
CA LYS A 4 -2.02 -17.68 6.01
C LYS A 4 -3.53 -17.79 6.12
N SER A 5 -4.23 -16.70 6.29
CA SER A 5 -5.62 -16.74 6.76
C SER A 5 -6.62 -17.22 5.70
N THR A 6 -6.33 -16.98 4.44
CA THR A 6 -7.14 -17.47 3.31
C THR A 6 -6.19 -17.68 2.14
N TRP A 7 -6.24 -18.87 1.57
CA TRP A 7 -5.21 -19.27 0.63
C TRP A 7 -5.80 -19.62 -0.73
N GLU A 8 -5.18 -19.05 -1.78
CA GLU A 8 -5.28 -19.57 -3.14
C GLU A 8 -3.97 -20.25 -3.50
N LYS A 9 -4.09 -21.37 -4.18
CA LYS A 9 -2.93 -22.16 -4.59
C LYS A 9 -2.50 -21.78 -6.00
N PHE A 10 -1.24 -21.36 -6.14
CA PHE A 10 -0.63 -21.05 -7.42
C PHE A 10 0.35 -22.15 -7.79
N LYS A 11 0.27 -22.59 -9.05
CA LYS A 11 1.21 -23.54 -9.60
C LYS A 11 2.07 -22.83 -10.64
N PHE A 12 3.36 -22.94 -10.46
CA PHE A 12 4.33 -22.50 -11.45
C PHE A 12 4.74 -23.72 -12.26
N GLY A 13 4.14 -23.88 -13.42
CA GLY A 13 4.43 -24.98 -14.31
C GLY A 13 5.86 -24.88 -14.83
N GLY A 14 6.57 -26.01 -14.81
CA GLY A 14 7.86 -26.14 -15.44
C GLY A 14 7.77 -26.89 -16.76
N GLN A 15 8.90 -27.11 -17.36
CA GLN A 15 9.02 -28.03 -18.50
C GLN A 15 8.68 -29.44 -18.04
N PRO A 16 8.20 -30.33 -18.94
CA PRO A 16 8.00 -31.73 -18.60
C PRO A 16 9.26 -32.33 -17.99
N GLY A 17 9.14 -32.94 -16.82
CA GLY A 17 10.28 -33.45 -16.05
C GLY A 17 10.87 -32.45 -15.05
N SER A 18 10.45 -31.20 -15.08
CA SER A 18 10.85 -30.20 -14.10
C SER A 18 9.99 -30.29 -12.85
N GLU A 19 10.53 -29.83 -11.73
CA GLU A 19 9.76 -29.71 -10.49
C GLU A 19 8.67 -28.65 -10.66
N GLN A 20 7.49 -28.96 -10.11
CA GLN A 20 6.40 -28.02 -10.00
C GLN A 20 6.37 -27.47 -8.58
N LEU A 21 6.32 -26.16 -8.47
CA LEU A 21 6.19 -25.49 -7.18
C LEU A 21 4.77 -24.94 -7.04
N ALA A 22 4.22 -25.09 -5.84
CA ALA A 22 2.91 -24.57 -5.50
C ALA A 22 3.04 -23.59 -4.34
N PHE A 23 2.39 -22.43 -4.47
CA PHE A 23 2.39 -21.39 -3.47
C PHE A 23 0.98 -21.03 -3.07
N TYR A 24 0.85 -20.56 -1.83
CA TYR A 24 -0.42 -20.08 -1.29
C TYR A 24 -0.32 -18.58 -1.02
N VAL A 25 -1.28 -17.82 -1.50
CA VAL A 25 -1.35 -16.38 -1.32
C VAL A 25 -2.67 -16.02 -0.65
N ASN A 26 -2.59 -15.18 0.38
CA ASN A 26 -3.77 -14.69 1.08
C ASN A 26 -4.51 -13.68 0.19
N LEU A 27 -5.75 -14.00 -0.19
CA LEU A 27 -6.60 -13.11 -1.00
C LEU A 27 -7.52 -12.23 -0.15
N LYS A 28 -7.50 -12.38 1.17
CA LYS A 28 -8.19 -11.44 2.05
C LYS A 28 -7.40 -10.15 2.18
N GLU A 29 -8.08 -9.12 2.65
CA GLU A 29 -7.43 -7.87 3.00
C GLU A 29 -6.36 -8.09 4.08
N ILE A 30 -5.26 -7.37 3.94
CA ILE A 30 -4.15 -7.37 4.90
C ILE A 30 -4.14 -6.01 5.60
N PRO A 31 -4.76 -5.90 6.80
CA PRO A 31 -4.89 -4.62 7.50
C PRO A 31 -3.66 -4.28 8.34
N ASN A 32 -3.70 -3.10 8.95
CA ASN A 32 -2.73 -2.65 9.94
C ASN A 32 -1.30 -2.47 9.43
N ASN A 33 -1.13 -2.21 8.15
CA ASN A 33 0.18 -1.80 7.63
C ASN A 33 0.42 -0.34 8.02
N LYS A 34 1.47 -0.08 8.75
CA LYS A 34 1.74 1.24 9.30
C LYS A 34 2.38 2.16 8.29
N PHE A 35 2.06 3.44 8.38
CA PHE A 35 2.80 4.50 7.72
C PHE A 35 2.95 5.69 8.65
N GLY A 36 3.98 6.50 8.40
CA GLY A 36 4.20 7.72 9.15
C GLY A 36 5.34 8.52 8.55
N THR A 37 5.31 9.83 8.76
CA THR A 37 6.34 10.74 8.30
C THR A 37 7.17 11.21 9.48
N GLN A 38 8.49 11.28 9.32
CA GLN A 38 9.41 11.80 10.35
C GLN A 38 9.55 13.32 10.25
N SER A 39 9.29 13.87 9.07
CA SER A 39 9.31 15.30 8.81
C SER A 39 8.03 15.69 8.08
N GLU A 40 7.80 16.99 7.99
CA GLU A 40 6.63 17.49 7.29
C GLU A 40 6.64 17.12 5.82
N ILE A 41 5.46 16.74 5.32
CA ILE A 41 5.18 16.69 3.90
C ILE A 41 4.44 17.96 3.51
N TYR A 42 4.56 18.38 2.27
CA TYR A 42 4.01 19.65 1.78
C TYR A 42 3.17 19.42 0.55
N TRP A 43 2.11 20.22 0.43
CA TRP A 43 1.29 20.28 -0.79
C TRP A 43 0.71 21.69 -0.94
N ASP A 44 0.37 22.04 -2.18
CA ASP A 44 -0.34 23.28 -2.44
C ASP A 44 -1.83 23.04 -2.19
N ASP A 45 -2.41 23.87 -1.33
CA ASP A 45 -3.81 23.75 -0.94
C ASP A 45 -4.63 24.86 -1.58
N ALA A 46 -5.58 24.46 -2.45
CA ALA A 46 -6.39 25.43 -3.19
C ALA A 46 -7.33 26.23 -2.29
N PHE A 47 -7.79 25.64 -1.19
CA PHE A 47 -8.69 26.35 -0.27
C PHE A 47 -7.97 27.48 0.46
N PHE A 48 -6.74 27.25 0.92
CA PHE A 48 -5.94 28.28 1.58
C PHE A 48 -5.15 29.13 0.60
N GLY A 49 -5.01 28.70 -0.64
CA GLY A 49 -4.22 29.43 -1.65
C GLY A 49 -2.72 29.46 -1.35
N THR A 50 -2.22 28.52 -0.57
CA THR A 50 -0.82 28.48 -0.17
C THR A 50 -0.37 27.05 0.06
N GLN A 51 0.93 26.86 0.24
CA GLN A 51 1.52 25.59 0.65
C GLN A 51 1.15 25.29 2.10
N VAL A 52 0.77 24.02 2.34
CA VAL A 52 0.47 23.51 3.68
C VAL A 52 1.45 22.38 4.00
N GLY A 53 1.90 22.32 5.25
CA GLY A 53 2.77 21.27 5.75
C GLY A 53 2.09 20.46 6.83
N ALA A 54 2.40 19.16 6.91
CA ALA A 54 1.87 18.30 7.96
C ALA A 54 2.77 17.09 8.23
N ILE A 55 2.75 16.64 9.48
CA ILE A 55 3.24 15.33 9.90
C ILE A 55 2.04 14.45 10.10
N THR A 56 2.08 13.24 9.56
CA THR A 56 0.94 12.33 9.63
C THR A 56 1.38 10.90 9.91
N ARG A 57 0.49 10.13 10.52
CA ARG A 57 0.66 8.69 10.73
C ARG A 57 -0.68 7.98 10.70
N GLY A 58 -0.63 6.71 10.38
CA GLY A 58 -1.83 5.88 10.33
C GLY A 58 -1.52 4.47 9.89
N THR A 59 -2.56 3.80 9.43
CA THR A 59 -2.46 2.45 8.87
C THR A 59 -3.19 2.38 7.55
N TYR A 60 -2.81 1.42 6.73
CA TYR A 60 -3.52 1.13 5.50
C TYR A 60 -3.76 -0.37 5.35
N THR A 61 -4.79 -0.71 4.61
CA THR A 61 -5.16 -2.08 4.31
C THR A 61 -4.77 -2.39 2.88
N LEU A 62 -3.97 -3.43 2.71
CA LEU A 62 -3.55 -3.94 1.41
C LEU A 62 -4.50 -5.01 0.92
N LYS A 63 -4.65 -5.09 -0.40
CA LYS A 63 -5.26 -6.24 -1.06
C LYS A 63 -4.37 -6.69 -2.21
N ILE A 64 -4.16 -8.00 -2.30
CA ILE A 64 -3.47 -8.61 -3.44
C ILE A 64 -4.52 -8.83 -4.51
N VAL A 65 -4.45 -8.04 -5.60
CA VAL A 65 -5.44 -8.09 -6.69
C VAL A 65 -4.97 -8.92 -7.87
N ASP A 66 -3.67 -9.14 -7.99
CA ASP A 66 -3.06 -10.05 -8.97
C ASP A 66 -1.98 -10.87 -8.28
N PRO A 67 -2.32 -12.07 -7.78
CA PRO A 67 -1.39 -12.87 -6.99
C PRO A 67 -0.14 -13.33 -7.74
N MET A 68 -0.24 -13.65 -9.01
CA MET A 68 0.91 -14.05 -9.82
C MET A 68 1.90 -12.91 -9.96
N LEU A 69 1.39 -11.72 -10.25
CA LEU A 69 2.21 -10.52 -10.40
C LEU A 69 2.85 -10.14 -9.07
N PHE A 70 2.10 -10.24 -7.97
CA PHE A 70 2.61 -9.99 -6.63
C PHE A 70 3.80 -10.89 -6.32
N VAL A 71 3.65 -12.20 -6.52
CA VAL A 71 4.72 -13.16 -6.25
C VAL A 71 5.94 -12.87 -7.11
N LYS A 72 5.75 -12.62 -8.40
CA LYS A 72 6.86 -12.36 -9.32
C LYS A 72 7.61 -11.06 -9.02
N SER A 73 6.90 -10.05 -8.54
CA SER A 73 7.48 -8.71 -8.37
C SER A 73 8.03 -8.44 -6.98
N LEU A 74 7.47 -9.04 -5.94
CA LEU A 74 7.78 -8.68 -4.56
C LEU A 74 8.32 -9.82 -3.69
N VAL A 75 8.01 -11.08 -4.01
CA VAL A 75 8.41 -12.19 -3.17
C VAL A 75 9.80 -12.69 -3.63
N PRO A 76 10.82 -12.60 -2.76
CA PRO A 76 12.15 -13.10 -3.10
C PRO A 76 12.13 -14.62 -3.35
N ALA A 77 13.03 -15.07 -4.22
CA ALA A 77 13.13 -16.48 -4.59
C ALA A 77 13.35 -17.42 -3.40
N THR A 78 13.96 -16.92 -2.33
CA THR A 78 14.17 -17.71 -1.11
C THR A 78 12.87 -18.15 -0.44
N TYR A 79 11.77 -17.41 -0.63
CA TYR A 79 10.44 -17.78 -0.14
C TYR A 79 9.71 -18.75 -1.05
N LEU A 80 10.24 -18.99 -2.24
CA LEU A 80 9.62 -19.83 -3.26
C LEU A 80 10.21 -21.23 -3.31
N GLN A 81 11.03 -21.59 -2.32
CA GLN A 81 11.67 -22.90 -2.23
C GLN A 81 10.93 -23.81 -1.28
N PRO A 82 11.08 -25.15 -1.44
CA PRO A 82 10.52 -26.10 -0.48
C PRO A 82 11.00 -25.77 0.94
N ASN A 83 10.09 -25.86 1.91
CA ASN A 83 10.34 -25.56 3.32
C ASN A 83 10.75 -24.11 3.60
N ALA A 84 10.44 -23.19 2.69
CA ALA A 84 10.68 -21.77 2.92
C ALA A 84 9.79 -21.23 4.04
N PRO A 85 10.24 -20.19 4.78
CA PRO A 85 9.40 -19.54 5.77
C PRO A 85 8.23 -18.81 5.09
N VAL A 86 7.22 -18.47 5.89
CA VAL A 86 6.10 -17.66 5.41
C VAL A 86 6.58 -16.25 5.10
N PHE A 87 6.17 -15.72 3.95
CA PHE A 87 6.38 -14.32 3.62
C PHE A 87 5.38 -13.49 4.44
N ASP A 88 5.89 -12.72 5.39
CA ASP A 88 5.09 -12.02 6.38
C ASP A 88 5.40 -10.52 6.35
N PHE A 89 4.37 -9.70 6.08
CA PHE A 89 4.51 -8.26 6.06
C PHE A 89 4.75 -7.64 7.45
N ASP A 90 4.44 -8.37 8.51
CA ASP A 90 4.70 -7.92 9.89
C ASP A 90 6.14 -8.16 10.32
N ASP A 91 6.91 -8.91 9.56
CA ASP A 91 8.33 -9.14 9.85
C ASP A 91 9.11 -7.86 9.57
N MET A 92 9.78 -7.35 10.59
CA MET A 92 10.61 -6.14 10.49
C MET A 92 11.74 -6.27 9.47
N ASN A 93 12.16 -7.49 9.16
CA ASN A 93 13.22 -7.77 8.19
C ASN A 93 12.69 -8.00 6.78
N ASN A 94 11.39 -7.85 6.57
CA ASN A 94 10.80 -8.02 5.25
C ASN A 94 11.10 -6.79 4.38
N ALA A 95 11.99 -6.96 3.42
CA ALA A 95 12.41 -5.88 2.53
C ALA A 95 11.26 -5.35 1.66
N ALA A 96 10.32 -6.22 1.26
CA ALA A 96 9.16 -5.80 0.49
C ALA A 96 8.24 -4.90 1.32
N SER A 97 8.02 -5.25 2.58
CA SER A 97 7.23 -4.42 3.50
C SER A 97 7.86 -3.04 3.68
N ALA A 98 9.18 -2.98 3.85
CA ALA A 98 9.91 -1.72 3.97
C ALA A 98 9.80 -0.88 2.69
N GLN A 99 9.87 -1.52 1.52
CA GLN A 99 9.72 -0.83 0.24
C GLN A 99 8.31 -0.24 0.08
N LEU A 100 7.27 -1.00 0.42
CA LEU A 100 5.89 -0.50 0.36
C LEU A 100 5.67 0.66 1.34
N PHE A 101 6.23 0.58 2.54
CA PHE A 101 6.19 1.68 3.50
C PHE A 101 6.77 2.96 2.87
N ASN A 102 7.94 2.88 2.27
CA ASN A 102 8.60 4.03 1.66
C ASN A 102 7.77 4.61 0.51
N GLU A 103 7.13 3.77 -0.29
CA GLU A 103 6.31 4.22 -1.41
C GLU A 103 5.00 4.85 -0.95
N VAL A 104 4.39 4.35 0.12
CA VAL A 104 3.22 5.00 0.72
C VAL A 104 3.60 6.38 1.25
N VAL A 105 4.69 6.48 2.00
CA VAL A 105 5.18 7.78 2.51
C VAL A 105 5.48 8.73 1.34
N GLY A 106 6.12 8.24 0.29
CA GLY A 106 6.42 9.04 -0.90
C GLY A 106 5.18 9.48 -1.69
N SER A 107 4.04 8.83 -1.46
CA SER A 107 2.77 9.17 -2.13
C SER A 107 1.87 10.08 -1.31
N LEU A 108 2.19 10.32 -0.04
CA LEU A 108 1.30 11.07 0.86
C LEU A 108 1.08 12.51 0.41
N SER A 109 2.13 13.19 -0.03
CA SER A 109 1.99 14.57 -0.51
C SER A 109 1.00 14.67 -1.67
N ALA A 110 1.11 13.79 -2.65
CA ALA A 110 0.17 13.74 -3.77
C ALA A 110 -1.24 13.35 -3.32
N ALA A 111 -1.36 12.42 -2.37
CA ALA A 111 -2.66 12.01 -1.83
C ALA A 111 -3.38 13.17 -1.15
N PHE A 112 -2.68 13.93 -0.30
CA PHE A 112 -3.24 15.11 0.34
C PHE A 112 -3.62 16.18 -0.69
N ALA A 113 -2.73 16.46 -1.64
CA ALA A 113 -3.00 17.44 -2.69
C ALA A 113 -4.22 17.06 -3.53
N ASN A 114 -4.31 15.81 -3.96
CA ASN A 114 -5.44 15.34 -4.77
C ASN A 114 -6.75 15.38 -3.99
N TYR A 115 -6.71 15.03 -2.70
CA TYR A 115 -7.91 15.10 -1.85
C TYR A 115 -8.39 16.54 -1.66
N THR A 116 -7.48 17.45 -1.30
CA THR A 116 -7.85 18.82 -0.93
C THR A 116 -8.11 19.72 -2.13
N ASN A 117 -7.61 19.35 -3.31
CA ASN A 117 -7.71 20.19 -4.51
C ASN A 117 -8.75 19.69 -5.52
N ASP A 118 -9.61 18.73 -5.12
CA ASP A 118 -10.68 18.24 -5.99
C ASP A 118 -11.90 19.17 -5.88
N PRO A 119 -12.16 20.03 -6.88
CA PRO A 119 -13.24 20.99 -6.79
C PRO A 119 -14.62 20.33 -6.84
N SER A 120 -14.72 19.15 -7.43
CA SER A 120 -16.00 18.43 -7.52
C SER A 120 -16.50 17.90 -6.18
N LYS A 121 -15.59 17.70 -5.24
CA LYS A 121 -15.89 17.15 -3.91
C LYS A 121 -16.00 18.22 -2.83
N GLY A 122 -15.49 19.42 -3.08
CA GLY A 122 -15.42 20.47 -2.08
C GLY A 122 -14.60 20.07 -0.86
N ASN A 123 -13.62 19.21 -1.04
CA ASN A 123 -12.82 18.66 0.04
C ASN A 123 -11.87 19.71 0.61
N ARG A 124 -11.59 19.56 1.90
CA ARG A 124 -10.63 20.39 2.63
C ARG A 124 -9.81 19.49 3.53
N MET A 125 -8.61 19.91 3.88
CA MET A 125 -7.76 19.14 4.79
C MET A 125 -8.44 18.85 6.13
N SER A 126 -9.34 19.72 6.61
CA SER A 126 -10.08 19.49 7.84
C SER A 126 -11.07 18.32 7.78
N LYS A 127 -11.41 17.86 6.59
CA LYS A 127 -12.33 16.73 6.39
C LYS A 127 -11.62 15.38 6.32
N ILE A 128 -10.31 15.34 6.19
CA ILE A 128 -9.58 14.10 5.91
C ILE A 128 -9.84 13.03 6.97
N GLN A 129 -9.75 13.38 8.26
CA GLN A 129 -9.96 12.41 9.33
C GLN A 129 -11.42 11.94 9.45
N ALA A 130 -12.37 12.74 8.99
CA ALA A 130 -13.77 12.36 8.95
C ALA A 130 -14.17 11.61 7.68
N ASP A 131 -13.32 11.65 6.64
CA ASP A 131 -13.57 11.01 5.34
C ASP A 131 -12.42 10.06 4.99
N GLN A 132 -12.28 9.01 5.78
CA GLN A 132 -11.23 8.01 5.58
C GLN A 132 -11.39 7.28 4.24
N ILE A 133 -12.62 7.07 3.79
CA ILE A 133 -12.90 6.42 2.50
C ILE A 133 -12.42 7.29 1.33
N GLY A 134 -12.73 8.58 1.37
CA GLY A 134 -12.28 9.51 0.32
C GLY A 134 -10.77 9.65 0.28
N PHE A 135 -10.13 9.71 1.44
CA PHE A 135 -8.67 9.77 1.50
C PHE A 135 -8.02 8.48 1.02
N ALA A 136 -8.60 7.32 1.33
CA ALA A 136 -8.11 6.03 0.84
C ALA A 136 -8.11 5.99 -0.69
N GLN A 137 -9.14 6.52 -1.33
CA GLN A 137 -9.20 6.63 -2.79
C GLN A 137 -8.08 7.52 -3.34
N SER A 138 -7.82 8.64 -2.69
CA SER A 138 -6.74 9.55 -3.10
C SER A 138 -5.36 8.91 -2.91
N LEU A 139 -5.14 8.20 -1.81
CA LEU A 139 -3.87 7.52 -1.58
C LEU A 139 -3.67 6.35 -2.55
N SER A 140 -4.71 5.56 -2.80
CA SER A 140 -4.66 4.47 -3.79
C SER A 140 -4.29 5.01 -5.18
N ALA A 141 -4.92 6.09 -5.60
CA ALA A 141 -4.61 6.72 -6.88
C ALA A 141 -3.17 7.26 -6.91
N ALA A 142 -2.67 7.81 -5.81
CA ALA A 142 -1.32 8.35 -5.75
C ALA A 142 -0.25 7.26 -5.85
N VAL A 143 -0.43 6.12 -5.15
CA VAL A 143 0.53 5.01 -5.26
C VAL A 143 0.49 4.35 -6.63
N ASP A 144 -0.68 4.30 -7.27
CA ASP A 144 -0.79 3.79 -8.63
C ASP A 144 -0.11 4.73 -9.63
N ALA A 145 -0.31 6.03 -9.50
CA ALA A 145 0.30 7.01 -10.40
C ALA A 145 1.83 7.07 -10.23
N GLY A 146 2.33 6.97 -9.01
CA GLY A 146 3.76 7.09 -8.74
C GLY A 146 4.54 5.79 -8.85
N TYR A 147 3.93 4.64 -8.55
CA TYR A 147 4.64 3.38 -8.38
C TYR A 147 3.98 2.19 -9.08
N ASN A 148 2.88 2.41 -9.78
CA ASN A 148 2.20 1.38 -10.58
C ASN A 148 1.87 0.10 -9.79
N TRP A 149 1.32 0.24 -8.60
CA TRP A 149 1.09 -0.91 -7.71
C TRP A 149 0.20 -1.98 -8.32
N LYS A 150 -0.87 -1.60 -9.01
CA LYS A 150 -1.76 -2.59 -9.63
C LYS A 150 -1.13 -3.28 -10.82
N THR A 151 -0.53 -2.49 -11.72
CA THR A 151 -0.03 -3.01 -12.99
C THR A 151 1.32 -3.71 -12.86
N ASP A 152 2.16 -3.30 -11.90
CA ASP A 152 3.49 -3.85 -11.75
C ASP A 152 3.63 -4.82 -10.59
N ARG A 153 2.76 -4.72 -9.57
CA ARG A 153 2.90 -5.51 -8.34
C ARG A 153 1.65 -6.26 -7.93
N GLY A 154 0.52 -6.06 -8.61
CA GLY A 154 -0.71 -6.72 -8.27
C GLY A 154 -1.28 -6.35 -6.90
N LEU A 155 -1.04 -5.12 -6.45
CA LEU A 155 -1.45 -4.61 -5.13
C LEU A 155 -2.37 -3.42 -5.26
N SER A 156 -3.27 -3.25 -4.29
CA SER A 156 -4.02 -2.00 -4.12
C SER A 156 -4.19 -1.66 -2.65
N ILE A 157 -4.43 -0.38 -2.38
CA ILE A 157 -4.84 0.10 -1.06
C ILE A 157 -6.37 0.12 -1.04
N GLU A 158 -6.97 -0.60 -0.08
CA GLU A 158 -8.42 -0.70 0.05
C GLU A 158 -8.96 0.28 1.08
N LYS A 159 -8.24 0.45 2.19
CA LYS A 159 -8.67 1.30 3.31
C LYS A 159 -7.49 2.03 3.90
N VAL A 160 -7.76 3.16 4.52
CA VAL A 160 -6.78 3.94 5.26
C VAL A 160 -7.41 4.36 6.59
N ALA A 161 -6.63 4.31 7.65
CA ALA A 161 -7.00 4.90 8.93
C ALA A 161 -5.93 5.93 9.31
N ILE A 162 -6.29 7.20 9.18
CA ILE A 162 -5.44 8.31 9.63
C ILE A 162 -5.59 8.43 11.14
N MET A 163 -4.52 8.19 11.87
CA MET A 163 -4.52 8.24 13.33
C MET A 163 -4.18 9.63 13.86
N ALA A 164 -3.32 10.35 13.15
CA ALA A 164 -2.92 11.71 13.54
C ALA A 164 -2.49 12.51 12.31
N ILE A 165 -2.84 13.78 12.31
CA ILE A 165 -2.31 14.79 11.40
C ILE A 165 -1.96 16.00 12.25
N GLU A 166 -0.70 16.42 12.17
CA GLU A 166 -0.23 17.63 12.83
C GLU A 166 0.13 18.64 11.76
N TYR A 167 -0.67 19.70 11.63
CA TYR A 167 -0.46 20.76 10.66
C TYR A 167 0.50 21.80 11.21
N ASP A 168 1.28 22.38 10.30
CA ASP A 168 2.15 23.51 10.60
C ASP A 168 1.36 24.83 10.59
#